data_61bae82c0701d41fd82e3e087662221c
#
_entry.id   61bae82c0701d41fd82e3e087662221c
#
_cell.length_a   1.000
_cell.length_b   1.000
_cell.length_c   1.000
_cell.angle_alpha   90.00
_cell.angle_beta   90.00
_cell.angle_gamma   90.00
#
_symmetry.space_group_name_H-M   'P 1'
#
loop_
_entity.id
_entity.type
_entity.pdbx_description
1 polymer ?
#
loop_
_entity_poly.entity_id
_entity_poly.type
_entity_poly.pdbx_seq_one_letter_code
_entity_poly.pdbx_strand_id
1 'polypeptide(L)'
;STVIALGGDGVIHEVAGGLMRRPAARRPALGVIPVGSGNDYARTLGVSNKVDEACAQLLRAEARLADVGRVNGHWFVETLSFGLDAAIALDTMERRVRTGRTGTVLYMESGIDQLLHHLDLRRYRVSFDGGETVEAESVTFAVQIGPYYGGGFKICPDARIDDGLLDVCVAHP
;
A
#
# COMPACT_ATOMS: atom_id res chain seq x y z
N SER A 1 -19.59 9.09 -12.26
CA SER A 1 -18.47 8.73 -13.17
C SER A 1 -17.45 7.91 -12.40
N THR A 2 -16.76 7.02 -13.11
CA THR A 2 -15.71 6.14 -12.57
C THR A 2 -14.45 6.30 -13.39
N VAL A 3 -13.30 6.30 -12.74
CA VAL A 3 -11.96 6.19 -13.34
C VAL A 3 -11.44 4.81 -13.00
N ILE A 4 -10.98 4.07 -14.00
CA ILE A 4 -10.48 2.71 -13.83
C ILE A 4 -8.95 2.73 -13.87
N ALA A 5 -8.31 2.27 -12.80
CA ALA A 5 -6.89 2.00 -12.72
C ALA A 5 -6.63 0.57 -13.19
N LEU A 6 -6.04 0.41 -14.37
CA LEU A 6 -5.53 -0.85 -14.89
C LEU A 6 -4.05 -0.94 -14.58
N GLY A 7 -3.66 -1.66 -13.53
CA GLY A 7 -2.27 -1.72 -13.10
C GLY A 7 -2.08 -2.43 -11.77
N GLY A 8 -0.87 -2.33 -11.22
CA GLY A 8 -0.55 -2.75 -9.85
C GLY A 8 -0.72 -1.59 -8.85
N ASP A 9 -0.30 -1.84 -7.60
CA ASP A 9 -0.47 -0.92 -6.47
C ASP A 9 0.09 0.49 -6.75
N GLY A 10 1.21 0.60 -7.44
CA GLY A 10 1.78 1.90 -7.83
C GLY A 10 0.88 2.71 -8.76
N VAL A 11 0.26 2.09 -9.78
CA VAL A 11 -0.69 2.76 -10.68
C VAL A 11 -1.94 3.17 -9.91
N ILE A 12 -2.45 2.30 -9.05
CA ILE A 12 -3.61 2.58 -8.21
C ILE A 12 -3.32 3.77 -7.28
N HIS A 13 -2.15 3.81 -6.66
CA HIS A 13 -1.69 4.90 -5.80
C HIS A 13 -1.68 6.24 -6.56
N GLU A 14 -1.09 6.29 -7.74
CA GLU A 14 -1.01 7.52 -8.55
C GLU A 14 -2.40 8.00 -8.99
N VAL A 15 -3.26 7.09 -9.42
CA VAL A 15 -4.64 7.43 -9.82
C VAL A 15 -5.42 7.94 -8.61
N ALA A 16 -5.35 7.26 -7.47
CA ALA A 16 -5.99 7.69 -6.22
C ALA A 16 -5.51 9.09 -5.80
N GLY A 17 -4.19 9.31 -5.81
CA GLY A 17 -3.59 10.62 -5.51
C GLY A 17 -4.09 11.73 -6.45
N GLY A 18 -4.22 11.42 -7.74
CA GLY A 18 -4.81 12.33 -8.74
C GLY A 18 -6.29 12.65 -8.47
N LEU A 19 -7.08 11.65 -8.11
CA LEU A 19 -8.49 11.81 -7.75
C LEU A 19 -8.66 12.65 -6.48
N MET A 20 -7.80 12.47 -5.50
CA MET A 20 -7.86 13.19 -4.23
C MET A 20 -7.56 14.69 -4.36
N ARG A 21 -6.94 15.15 -5.44
CA ARG A 21 -6.76 16.57 -5.76
C ARG A 21 -8.05 17.26 -6.21
N ARG A 22 -9.09 16.49 -6.54
CA ARG A 22 -10.40 17.04 -6.95
C ARG A 22 -11.29 17.28 -5.73
N PRO A 23 -12.16 18.33 -5.76
CA PRO A 23 -13.19 18.51 -4.75
C PRO A 23 -14.04 17.26 -4.59
N ALA A 24 -14.38 16.88 -3.36
CA ALA A 24 -15.12 15.66 -3.06
C ALA A 24 -16.41 15.50 -3.89
N ALA A 25 -17.19 16.59 -4.05
CA ALA A 25 -18.42 16.59 -4.83
C ALA A 25 -18.24 16.31 -6.35
N ARG A 26 -17.01 16.41 -6.86
CA ARG A 26 -16.67 16.18 -8.28
C ARG A 26 -15.67 15.04 -8.47
N ARG A 27 -15.43 14.27 -7.41
CA ARG A 27 -14.46 13.17 -7.44
C ARG A 27 -15.12 11.92 -8.05
N PRO A 28 -14.61 11.38 -9.15
CA PRO A 28 -15.05 10.09 -9.66
C PRO A 28 -14.75 8.96 -8.67
N ALA A 29 -15.51 7.89 -8.73
CA ALA A 29 -15.12 6.65 -8.06
C ALA A 29 -13.87 6.04 -8.71
N LEU A 30 -13.08 5.34 -7.92
CA LEU A 30 -11.94 4.57 -8.39
C LEU A 30 -12.39 3.13 -8.63
N GLY A 31 -12.25 2.65 -9.85
CA GLY A 31 -12.34 1.23 -10.19
C GLY A 31 -10.93 0.65 -10.34
N VAL A 32 -10.77 -0.63 -10.02
CA VAL A 32 -9.46 -1.30 -10.05
C VAL A 32 -9.54 -2.57 -10.90
N ILE A 33 -8.59 -2.72 -11.84
CA ILE A 33 -8.33 -3.96 -12.56
C ILE A 33 -6.86 -4.31 -12.33
N PRO A 34 -6.57 -5.31 -11.48
CA PRO A 34 -5.21 -5.61 -11.04
C PRO A 34 -4.45 -6.39 -12.11
N VAL A 35 -3.30 -5.85 -12.53
CA VAL A 35 -2.35 -6.51 -13.44
C VAL A 35 -0.90 -6.34 -12.95
N GLY A 36 -0.73 -6.02 -11.68
CA GLY A 36 0.57 -5.88 -11.03
C GLY A 36 1.08 -7.17 -10.41
N SER A 37 2.25 -7.07 -9.74
CA SER A 37 2.88 -8.21 -9.05
C SER A 37 2.34 -8.43 -7.63
N GLY A 38 1.99 -7.36 -6.88
CA GLY A 38 1.48 -7.42 -5.50
C GLY A 38 -0.04 -7.43 -5.47
N ASN A 39 -0.65 -6.38 -5.99
CA ASN A 39 -2.09 -6.15 -6.05
C ASN A 39 -2.74 -6.17 -4.66
N ASP A 40 -2.07 -5.60 -3.67
CA ASP A 40 -2.51 -5.63 -2.27
C ASP A 40 -3.79 -4.83 -2.08
N TYR A 41 -3.87 -3.62 -2.67
CA TYR A 41 -5.08 -2.82 -2.59
C TYR A 41 -6.28 -3.48 -3.28
N ALA A 42 -6.05 -4.14 -4.43
CA ALA A 42 -7.12 -4.89 -5.10
C ALA A 42 -7.61 -6.06 -4.23
N ARG A 43 -6.70 -6.73 -3.53
CA ARG A 43 -7.02 -7.82 -2.59
C ARG A 43 -7.83 -7.30 -1.40
N THR A 44 -7.47 -6.15 -0.84
CA THR A 44 -8.24 -5.45 0.21
C THR A 44 -9.66 -5.12 -0.24
N LEU A 45 -9.82 -4.68 -1.49
CA LEU A 45 -11.12 -4.43 -2.09
C LEU A 45 -11.92 -5.71 -2.44
N GLY A 46 -11.34 -6.90 -2.35
CA GLY A 46 -11.95 -8.15 -2.76
C GLY A 46 -12.06 -8.32 -4.28
N VAL A 47 -11.20 -7.61 -5.04
CA VAL A 47 -11.17 -7.70 -6.51
C VAL A 47 -10.31 -8.89 -6.93
N SER A 48 -10.82 -9.68 -7.88
CA SER A 48 -10.10 -10.83 -8.42
C SER A 48 -8.83 -10.43 -9.18
N ASN A 49 -7.77 -11.24 -9.04
CA ASN A 49 -6.54 -11.06 -9.83
C ASN A 49 -6.67 -11.54 -11.29
N LYS A 50 -7.81 -12.13 -11.66
CA LYS A 50 -8.11 -12.47 -13.05
C LYS A 50 -8.87 -11.32 -13.70
N VAL A 51 -8.34 -10.82 -14.80
CA VAL A 51 -8.82 -9.60 -15.46
C VAL A 51 -10.30 -9.68 -15.87
N ASP A 52 -10.73 -10.80 -16.42
CA ASP A 52 -12.12 -11.05 -16.83
C ASP A 52 -13.08 -11.05 -15.63
N GLU A 53 -12.71 -11.71 -14.54
CA GLU A 53 -13.46 -11.70 -13.29
C GLU A 53 -13.51 -10.29 -12.67
N ALA A 54 -12.38 -9.58 -12.63
CA ALA A 54 -12.30 -8.21 -12.13
C ALA A 54 -13.19 -7.25 -12.94
N CYS A 55 -13.21 -7.38 -14.28
CA CYS A 55 -14.10 -6.63 -15.15
C CYS A 55 -15.58 -6.95 -14.84
N ALA A 56 -15.92 -8.23 -14.67
CA ALA A 56 -17.28 -8.63 -14.33
C ALA A 56 -17.71 -8.13 -12.94
N GLN A 57 -16.82 -8.12 -11.96
CA GLN A 57 -17.05 -7.53 -10.65
C GLN A 57 -17.28 -6.02 -10.76
N LEU A 58 -16.44 -5.31 -11.50
CA LEU A 58 -16.53 -3.86 -11.67
C LEU A 58 -17.83 -3.41 -12.31
N LEU A 59 -18.34 -4.17 -13.30
CA LEU A 59 -19.63 -3.88 -13.96
C LEU A 59 -20.84 -4.00 -13.03
N ARG A 60 -20.71 -4.74 -11.93
CA ARG A 60 -21.78 -4.98 -10.94
C ARG A 60 -21.53 -4.22 -9.62
N ALA A 61 -20.36 -3.58 -9.49
CA ALA A 61 -19.96 -2.94 -8.26
C ALA A 61 -20.74 -1.66 -8.00
N GLU A 62 -21.08 -1.45 -6.76
CA GLU A 62 -21.52 -0.18 -6.25
C GLU A 62 -20.37 0.58 -5.61
N ALA A 63 -20.30 1.90 -5.83
CA ALA A 63 -19.27 2.72 -5.23
C ALA A 63 -19.49 2.85 -3.72
N ARG A 64 -18.44 2.63 -2.95
CA ARG A 64 -18.40 2.78 -1.50
C ARG A 64 -17.30 3.76 -1.11
N LEU A 65 -17.41 4.35 0.06
CA LEU A 65 -16.33 5.15 0.63
C LEU A 65 -15.20 4.22 1.08
N ALA A 66 -13.99 4.68 0.89
CA ALA A 66 -12.79 4.04 1.38
C ALA A 66 -11.88 5.10 1.98
N ASP A 67 -11.16 4.72 3.01
CA ASP A 67 -10.23 5.58 3.70
C ASP A 67 -8.98 5.83 2.84
N VAL A 68 -8.38 6.98 3.04
CA VAL A 68 -7.12 7.37 2.42
C VAL A 68 -6.25 8.07 3.45
N GLY A 69 -4.98 7.76 3.45
CA GLY A 69 -4.01 8.45 4.30
C GLY A 69 -3.38 9.65 3.60
N ARG A 70 -2.83 10.56 4.40
CA ARG A 70 -2.08 11.71 3.89
C ARG A 70 -0.81 11.92 4.71
N VAL A 71 0.31 12.01 4.04
CA VAL A 71 1.62 12.28 4.64
C VAL A 71 2.33 13.39 3.87
N ASN A 72 2.78 14.43 4.56
CA ASN A 72 3.50 15.55 3.95
C ASN A 72 2.82 16.15 2.70
N GLY A 73 1.48 16.17 2.70
CA GLY A 73 0.69 16.68 1.57
C GLY A 73 0.40 15.66 0.47
N HIS A 74 1.00 14.48 0.49
CA HIS A 74 0.79 13.39 -0.46
C HIS A 74 -0.24 12.40 0.06
N TRP A 75 -1.11 11.93 -0.81
CA TRP A 75 -2.11 10.93 -0.50
C TRP A 75 -1.52 9.52 -0.67
N PHE A 76 -1.92 8.60 0.19
CA PHE A 76 -1.59 7.18 0.02
C PHE A 76 -2.82 6.31 0.25
N VAL A 77 -2.79 5.14 -0.33
CA VAL A 77 -3.75 4.06 -0.15
C VAL A 77 -3.00 2.80 0.25
N GLU A 78 -3.64 1.92 0.98
CA GLU A 78 -3.16 0.64 1.52
C GLU A 78 -2.08 0.79 2.58
N THR A 79 -0.87 1.20 2.21
CA THR A 79 0.31 1.14 3.08
C THR A 79 1.18 2.39 2.97
N LEU A 80 1.66 2.88 4.12
CA LEU A 80 2.81 3.75 4.25
C LEU A 80 3.80 3.09 5.21
N SER A 81 5.00 2.78 4.75
CA SER A 81 6.00 2.10 5.59
C SER A 81 7.33 2.81 5.64
N PHE A 82 8.06 2.54 6.72
CA PHE A 82 9.38 3.08 7.01
C PHE A 82 10.31 1.95 7.46
N GLY A 83 11.62 2.11 7.24
CA GLY A 83 12.62 1.12 7.64
C GLY A 83 12.85 0.06 6.57
N LEU A 84 12.91 -1.21 6.96
CA LEU A 84 13.26 -2.32 6.10
C LEU A 84 12.34 -2.42 4.87
N ASP A 85 11.05 -2.26 5.03
CA ASP A 85 10.09 -2.35 3.92
C ASP A 85 10.34 -1.30 2.85
N ALA A 86 10.58 -0.05 3.29
CA ALA A 86 10.90 1.04 2.38
C ALA A 86 12.23 0.77 1.65
N ALA A 87 13.23 0.22 2.34
CA ALA A 87 14.51 -0.16 1.76
C ALA A 87 14.34 -1.27 0.70
N ILE A 88 13.55 -2.30 0.98
CA ILE A 88 13.22 -3.38 0.04
C ILE A 88 12.53 -2.82 -1.21
N ALA A 89 11.54 -1.93 -1.02
CA ALA A 89 10.82 -1.33 -2.13
C ALA A 89 11.74 -0.50 -3.04
N LEU A 90 12.60 0.33 -2.44
CA LEU A 90 13.56 1.16 -3.17
C LEU A 90 14.60 0.31 -3.92
N ASP A 91 15.21 -0.67 -3.25
CA ASP A 91 16.18 -1.58 -3.88
C ASP A 91 15.53 -2.38 -5.02
N THR A 92 14.30 -2.84 -4.85
CA THR A 92 13.54 -3.52 -5.92
C THR A 92 13.33 -2.60 -7.12
N MET A 93 13.02 -1.33 -6.90
CA MET A 93 12.86 -0.34 -7.97
C MET A 93 14.18 -0.10 -8.71
N GLU A 94 15.28 0.07 -8.00
CA GLU A 94 16.61 0.21 -8.59
C GLU A 94 17.02 -1.01 -9.41
N ARG A 95 16.83 -2.22 -8.87
CA ARG A 95 17.11 -3.49 -9.57
C ARG A 95 16.24 -3.61 -10.82
N ARG A 96 14.97 -3.22 -10.77
CA ARG A 96 14.07 -3.21 -11.93
C ARG A 96 14.60 -2.31 -13.04
N VAL A 97 15.00 -1.07 -12.71
CA VAL A 97 15.55 -0.12 -13.69
C VAL A 97 16.86 -0.66 -14.29
N ARG A 98 17.74 -1.23 -13.46
CA ARG A 98 19.05 -1.71 -13.89
C ARG A 98 18.98 -2.99 -14.71
N THR A 99 18.08 -3.91 -14.38
CA THR A 99 18.06 -5.27 -14.97
C THR A 99 16.90 -5.51 -15.94
N GLY A 100 15.88 -4.66 -15.96
CA GLY A 100 14.64 -4.89 -16.69
C GLY A 100 13.76 -6.02 -16.11
N ARG A 101 14.22 -6.69 -15.03
CA ARG A 101 13.47 -7.78 -14.38
C ARG A 101 12.31 -7.22 -13.56
N THR A 102 11.23 -7.98 -13.49
CA THR A 102 10.03 -7.62 -12.72
C THR A 102 9.49 -8.85 -12.00
N GLY A 103 8.52 -8.62 -11.10
CA GLY A 103 7.78 -9.69 -10.44
C GLY A 103 8.25 -9.99 -9.01
N THR A 104 7.56 -10.94 -8.40
CA THR A 104 7.73 -11.30 -6.98
C THR A 104 9.13 -11.82 -6.65
N VAL A 105 9.77 -12.51 -7.60
CA VAL A 105 11.13 -13.04 -7.40
C VAL A 105 12.14 -11.92 -7.15
N LEU A 106 12.06 -10.83 -7.93
CA LEU A 106 12.93 -9.67 -7.74
C LEU A 106 12.72 -9.01 -6.37
N TYR A 107 11.46 -8.92 -5.93
CA TYR A 107 11.11 -8.41 -4.61
C TYR A 107 11.66 -9.29 -3.48
N MET A 108 11.58 -10.62 -3.62
CA MET A 108 12.14 -11.56 -2.66
C MET A 108 13.68 -11.49 -2.60
N GLU A 109 14.35 -11.40 -3.74
CA GLU A 109 15.82 -11.22 -3.81
C GLU A 109 16.24 -9.95 -3.05
N SER A 110 15.54 -8.84 -3.29
CA SER A 110 15.76 -7.59 -2.58
C SER A 110 15.49 -7.73 -1.08
N GLY A 111 14.39 -8.39 -0.71
CA GLY A 111 14.02 -8.63 0.69
C GLY A 111 15.09 -9.42 1.45
N ILE A 112 15.60 -10.48 0.86
CA ILE A 112 16.67 -11.31 1.46
C ILE A 112 17.95 -10.50 1.61
N ASP A 113 18.33 -9.73 0.60
CA ASP A 113 19.55 -8.91 0.62
C ASP A 113 19.47 -7.83 1.72
N GLN A 114 18.36 -7.11 1.78
CA GLN A 114 18.15 -6.07 2.80
C GLN A 114 18.10 -6.67 4.22
N LEU A 115 17.47 -7.83 4.40
CA LEU A 115 17.38 -8.51 5.69
C LEU A 115 18.74 -8.99 6.18
N LEU A 116 19.60 -9.50 5.28
CA LEU A 116 20.90 -10.07 5.65
C LEU A 116 22.00 -9.03 5.83
N HIS A 117 21.93 -7.90 5.10
CA HIS A 117 23.05 -6.98 5.01
C HIS A 117 22.73 -5.54 5.47
N HIS A 118 21.43 -5.19 5.58
CA HIS A 118 20.99 -3.80 5.80
C HIS A 118 19.88 -3.68 6.86
N LEU A 119 19.88 -4.58 7.84
CA LEU A 119 18.90 -4.56 8.93
C LEU A 119 19.24 -3.44 9.93
N ASP A 120 18.71 -2.25 9.71
CA ASP A 120 18.90 -1.10 10.57
C ASP A 120 17.76 -0.96 11.57
N LEU A 121 18.10 -0.96 12.86
CA LEU A 121 17.15 -0.59 13.91
C LEU A 121 17.02 0.94 13.93
N ARG A 122 15.80 1.42 13.74
CA ARG A 122 15.51 2.85 13.72
C ARG A 122 14.63 3.25 14.89
N ARG A 123 14.89 4.44 15.42
CA ARG A 123 14.07 5.03 16.47
C ARG A 123 13.05 5.97 15.86
N TYR A 124 11.79 5.74 16.20
CA TYR A 124 10.64 6.54 15.80
C TYR A 124 10.06 7.25 17.02
N ARG A 125 9.59 8.46 16.81
CA ARG A 125 8.81 9.21 17.77
C ARG A 125 7.40 9.35 17.23
N VAL A 126 6.44 8.78 17.93
CA VAL A 126 5.05 8.61 17.45
C VAL A 126 4.10 9.19 18.46
N SER A 127 3.14 9.99 17.99
CA SER A 127 1.99 10.44 18.76
C SER A 127 0.73 10.01 18.01
N PHE A 128 -0.15 9.28 18.69
CA PHE A 128 -1.42 8.83 18.15
C PHE A 128 -2.52 9.79 18.61
N ASP A 129 -3.33 10.29 17.66
CA ASP A 129 -4.52 11.11 17.91
C ASP A 129 -4.29 12.31 18.83
N GLY A 130 -3.08 12.89 18.76
CA GLY A 130 -2.68 14.01 19.60
C GLY A 130 -2.39 13.67 21.07
N GLY A 131 -2.31 12.38 21.41
CA GLY A 131 -1.92 11.87 22.72
C GLY A 131 -0.43 12.04 23.03
N GLU A 132 0.02 11.37 24.09
CA GLU A 132 1.43 11.40 24.47
C GLU A 132 2.32 10.80 23.37
N THR A 133 3.51 11.39 23.25
CA THR A 133 4.52 10.88 22.33
C THR A 133 5.21 9.68 22.94
N VAL A 134 5.22 8.56 22.23
CA VAL A 134 5.97 7.36 22.59
C VAL A 134 7.17 7.19 21.67
N GLU A 135 8.26 6.66 22.20
CA GLU A 135 9.40 6.24 21.40
C GLU A 135 9.32 4.74 21.12
N ALA A 136 9.50 4.36 19.86
CA ALA A 136 9.54 2.97 19.43
C ALA A 136 10.83 2.72 18.64
N GLU A 137 11.54 1.66 18.97
CA GLU A 137 12.64 1.15 18.15
C GLU A 137 12.13 -0.01 17.30
N SER A 138 12.38 0.06 16.00
CA SER A 138 11.79 -0.88 15.07
C SER A 138 12.65 -1.04 13.82
N VAL A 139 12.64 -2.23 13.25
CA VAL A 139 13.20 -2.50 11.92
C VAL A 139 12.21 -2.09 10.83
N THR A 140 10.92 -2.19 11.11
CA THR A 140 9.83 -1.77 10.23
C THR A 140 8.74 -1.08 11.04
N PHE A 141 8.32 0.09 10.56
CA PHE A 141 7.16 0.81 11.05
C PHE A 141 6.21 1.02 9.89
N ALA A 142 5.04 0.38 9.93
CA ALA A 142 4.04 0.46 8.87
C ALA A 142 2.73 1.06 9.38
N VAL A 143 2.17 1.97 8.59
CA VAL A 143 0.83 2.55 8.77
C VAL A 143 -0.05 2.00 7.67
N GLN A 144 -1.12 1.32 8.07
CA GLN A 144 -1.99 0.56 7.19
C GLN A 144 -3.39 1.17 7.11
N ILE A 145 -4.00 1.11 5.94
CA ILE A 145 -5.42 1.36 5.70
C ILE A 145 -6.12 0.02 5.47
N GLY A 146 -5.48 -0.87 4.75
CA GLY A 146 -5.94 -2.24 4.54
C GLY A 146 -5.01 -3.27 5.17
N PRO A 147 -5.41 -4.56 5.20
CA PRO A 147 -4.67 -5.59 5.93
C PRO A 147 -3.41 -6.08 5.23
N TYR A 148 -3.25 -5.81 3.93
CA TYR A 148 -2.21 -6.44 3.13
C TYR A 148 -1.06 -5.51 2.78
N TYR A 149 0.13 -6.09 2.61
CA TYR A 149 1.29 -5.42 2.04
C TYR A 149 2.28 -6.44 1.45
N GLY A 150 3.26 -5.95 0.67
CA GLY A 150 4.37 -6.77 0.19
C GLY A 150 3.98 -7.94 -0.71
N GLY A 151 2.81 -7.87 -1.37
CA GLY A 151 2.31 -8.89 -2.27
C GLY A 151 1.52 -10.01 -1.59
N GLY A 152 0.81 -9.70 -0.51
CA GLY A 152 -0.16 -10.60 0.12
C GLY A 152 0.07 -10.94 1.58
N PHE A 153 1.06 -10.33 2.23
CA PHE A 153 1.22 -10.50 3.67
C PHE A 153 0.14 -9.71 4.42
N LYS A 154 -0.52 -10.34 5.37
CA LYS A 154 -1.44 -9.69 6.29
C LYS A 154 -0.67 -9.13 7.49
N ILE A 155 -0.19 -7.90 7.37
CA ILE A 155 0.57 -7.25 8.43
C ILE A 155 -0.33 -6.69 9.54
N CYS A 156 -1.51 -6.17 9.17
CA CYS A 156 -2.57 -5.75 10.09
C CYS A 156 -3.86 -6.49 9.74
N PRO A 157 -4.05 -7.74 10.22
CA PRO A 157 -5.15 -8.62 9.78
C PRO A 157 -6.56 -8.07 10.01
N ASP A 158 -6.71 -7.20 11.03
CA ASP A 158 -7.98 -6.63 11.45
C ASP A 158 -8.25 -5.24 10.83
N ALA A 159 -7.28 -4.70 10.06
CA ALA A 159 -7.42 -3.41 9.40
C ALA A 159 -8.60 -3.40 8.42
N ARG A 160 -9.36 -2.31 8.44
CA ARG A 160 -10.56 -2.12 7.62
C ARG A 160 -10.44 -0.83 6.83
N ILE A 161 -10.71 -0.93 5.55
CA ILE A 161 -10.59 0.17 4.59
C ILE A 161 -11.67 1.28 4.73
N ASP A 162 -12.64 1.10 5.62
CA ASP A 162 -13.86 1.92 5.69
C ASP A 162 -14.31 2.30 7.11
N ASP A 163 -13.40 2.26 8.09
CA ASP A 163 -13.72 2.55 9.49
C ASP A 163 -13.17 3.89 10.01
N GLY A 164 -12.44 4.61 9.17
CA GLY A 164 -11.86 5.92 9.51
C GLY A 164 -10.61 5.83 10.39
N LEU A 165 -10.00 4.64 10.52
CA LEU A 165 -8.83 4.39 11.33
C LEU A 165 -7.59 4.12 10.46
N LEU A 166 -6.44 4.31 11.07
CA LEU A 166 -5.15 3.85 10.55
C LEU A 166 -4.60 2.82 11.53
N ASP A 167 -4.28 1.65 11.03
CA ASP A 167 -3.65 0.60 11.81
C ASP A 167 -2.13 0.74 11.77
N VAL A 168 -1.45 0.40 12.86
CA VAL A 168 0.00 0.53 12.94
C VAL A 168 0.62 -0.81 13.31
N CYS A 169 1.59 -1.23 12.52
CA CYS A 169 2.44 -2.38 12.84
C CYS A 169 3.87 -1.91 13.11
N VAL A 170 4.41 -2.35 14.25
CA VAL A 170 5.78 -2.09 14.67
C VAL A 170 6.49 -3.42 14.82
N ALA A 171 7.43 -3.70 13.90
CA ALA A 171 8.22 -4.93 13.96
C ALA A 171 9.53 -4.67 14.73
N HIS A 172 9.66 -5.37 15.86
CA HIS A 172 10.90 -5.40 16.65
C HIS A 172 11.85 -6.49 16.13
N PRO A 173 13.17 -6.36 16.37
CA PRO A 173 14.15 -7.38 16.03
C PRO A 173 13.95 -8.68 16.80
#